data_9ce680c64a966c2f08e2c1d6217f05f3
#
_entry.id   9ce680c64a966c2f08e2c1d6217f05f3
#
_cell.length_a   1.000
_cell.length_b   1.000
_cell.length_c   1.000
_cell.angle_alpha   90.00
_cell.angle_beta   90.00
_cell.angle_gamma   90.00
#
_symmetry.space_group_name_H-M   'P 1'
#
loop_
_entity.id
_entity.type
_entity.pdbx_description
1 polymer ?
#
loop_
_entity_poly.entity_id
_entity_poly.type
_entity_poly.pdbx_seq_one_letter_code
_entity_poly.pdbx_strand_id
1 'polypeptide(L)'
;MIVITPETEKFKSIFLAGTIDNGDSIDWQKKLIEKFKDTDFKIYNPRRKNWNKSASKEELEYQIKWEQEHLDNANLIVMVLSDNSKSPISLLELGLYATSKKILVFCTDKFYRFDNVRLTCEKYNIPLFTKTDINYIFNKIIEKINNDEEPKEFC
;
A
#
# COMPACT_ATOMS: atom_id res chain seq x y z
N MET A 1 -23.93 15.90 -7.91
CA MET A 1 -22.73 16.75 -8.10
C MET A 1 -21.85 16.58 -6.87
N ILE A 2 -20.70 15.96 -7.03
CA ILE A 2 -19.71 15.87 -5.93
C ILE A 2 -18.94 17.18 -5.98
N VAL A 3 -19.06 17.99 -4.94
CA VAL A 3 -18.26 19.20 -4.80
C VAL A 3 -16.90 18.78 -4.28
N ILE A 4 -15.87 18.93 -5.10
CA ILE A 4 -14.49 18.66 -4.72
C ILE A 4 -13.93 19.94 -4.10
N THR A 5 -13.65 19.88 -2.80
CA THR A 5 -12.90 20.93 -2.10
C THR A 5 -11.47 20.45 -1.84
N PRO A 6 -10.52 21.34 -1.52
CA PRO A 6 -9.17 20.90 -1.15
C PRO A 6 -9.15 19.89 -0.01
N GLU A 7 -10.10 19.94 0.90
CA GLU A 7 -10.24 19.00 2.02
C GLU A 7 -10.74 17.63 1.57
N THR A 8 -11.56 17.56 0.53
CA THR A 8 -12.09 16.31 -0.02
C THR A 8 -11.14 15.62 -1.00
N GLU A 9 -10.04 16.27 -1.39
CA GLU A 9 -9.00 15.66 -2.23
C GLU A 9 -8.02 14.78 -1.45
N LYS A 10 -8.10 14.79 -0.14
CA LYS A 10 -7.07 14.29 0.79
C LYS A 10 -6.83 12.79 0.79
N PHE A 11 -7.51 11.93 0.14
CA PHE A 11 -7.24 10.48 0.08
C PHE A 11 -7.79 9.84 -1.19
N LYS A 12 -7.57 10.49 -2.33
CA LYS A 12 -8.13 10.01 -3.60
C LYS A 12 -7.30 8.95 -4.31
N SER A 13 -6.06 8.73 -3.89
CA SER A 13 -5.19 7.75 -4.53
C SER A 13 -4.51 6.86 -3.51
N ILE A 14 -4.50 5.56 -3.81
CA ILE A 14 -3.93 4.52 -2.96
C ILE A 14 -2.97 3.69 -3.80
N PHE A 15 -1.72 3.53 -3.34
CA PHE A 15 -0.77 2.62 -3.95
C PHE A 15 -0.76 1.30 -3.17
N LEU A 16 -0.88 0.18 -3.87
CA LEU A 16 -0.89 -1.16 -3.27
C LEU A 16 0.51 -1.78 -3.31
N ALA A 17 1.30 -1.53 -2.27
CA ALA A 17 2.63 -2.10 -2.10
C ALA A 17 2.57 -3.47 -1.43
N GLY A 18 3.63 -4.26 -1.56
CA GLY A 18 3.75 -5.51 -0.83
C GLY A 18 3.97 -6.73 -1.70
N THR A 19 3.56 -7.89 -1.21
CA THR A 19 3.83 -9.18 -1.81
C THR A 19 3.31 -9.32 -3.24
N ILE A 20 4.19 -9.63 -4.18
CA ILE A 20 3.87 -9.96 -5.58
C ILE A 20 4.58 -11.26 -6.00
N ASP A 21 5.84 -11.44 -5.60
CA ASP A 21 6.69 -12.62 -5.91
C ASP A 21 6.73 -12.94 -7.41
N ASN A 22 6.97 -11.93 -8.25
CA ASN A 22 6.95 -12.04 -9.72
C ASN A 22 5.62 -12.62 -10.26
N GLY A 23 4.51 -12.35 -9.60
CA GLY A 23 3.19 -12.83 -9.96
C GLY A 23 2.83 -14.22 -9.41
N ASP A 24 3.71 -14.86 -8.64
CA ASP A 24 3.51 -16.22 -8.12
C ASP A 24 2.73 -16.27 -6.78
N SER A 25 2.57 -15.15 -6.10
CA SER A 25 1.78 -15.07 -4.87
C SER A 25 0.29 -14.90 -5.13
N ILE A 26 -0.53 -15.09 -4.07
CA ILE A 26 -1.97 -14.79 -4.13
C ILE A 26 -2.17 -13.32 -4.51
N ASP A 27 -3.05 -13.07 -5.47
CA ASP A 27 -3.37 -11.72 -5.93
C ASP A 27 -4.32 -11.00 -4.96
N TRP A 28 -3.75 -10.56 -3.83
CA TRP A 28 -4.49 -9.77 -2.83
C TRP A 28 -4.88 -8.39 -3.38
N GLN A 29 -4.09 -7.84 -4.29
CA GLN A 29 -4.36 -6.55 -4.92
C GLN A 29 -5.71 -6.60 -5.65
N LYS A 30 -5.93 -7.61 -6.48
CA LYS A 30 -7.19 -7.79 -7.21
C LYS A 30 -8.39 -7.90 -6.27
N LYS A 31 -8.25 -8.68 -5.20
CA LYS A 31 -9.31 -8.86 -4.19
C LYS A 31 -9.64 -7.56 -3.47
N LEU A 32 -8.63 -6.77 -3.15
CA LEU A 32 -8.82 -5.47 -2.49
C LEU A 32 -9.44 -4.44 -3.44
N ILE A 33 -8.96 -4.38 -4.69
CA ILE A 33 -9.50 -3.48 -5.71
C ILE A 33 -11.01 -3.69 -5.90
N GLU A 34 -11.47 -4.93 -5.88
CA GLU A 34 -12.89 -5.25 -5.99
C GLU A 34 -13.72 -4.61 -4.86
N LYS A 35 -13.16 -4.46 -3.67
CA LYS A 35 -13.82 -3.78 -2.56
C LYS A 35 -13.98 -2.27 -2.79
N PHE A 36 -13.14 -1.67 -3.62
CA PHE A 36 -13.16 -0.23 -3.91
C PHE A 36 -13.95 0.13 -5.18
N LYS A 37 -14.56 -0.84 -5.87
CA LYS A 37 -15.19 -0.62 -7.19
C LYS A 37 -16.29 0.45 -7.21
N ASP A 38 -17.01 0.65 -6.11
CA ASP A 38 -18.09 1.63 -5.99
C ASP A 38 -17.62 2.94 -5.33
N THR A 39 -16.31 3.15 -5.25
CA THR A 39 -15.70 4.35 -4.68
C THR A 39 -15.00 5.18 -5.75
N ASP A 40 -14.69 6.44 -5.43
CA ASP A 40 -13.99 7.36 -6.33
C ASP A 40 -12.45 7.30 -6.17
N PHE A 41 -11.92 6.31 -5.47
CA PHE A 41 -10.47 6.18 -5.26
C PHE A 41 -9.76 5.72 -6.52
N LYS A 42 -8.62 6.35 -6.81
CA LYS A 42 -7.64 5.84 -7.78
C LYS A 42 -6.76 4.82 -7.08
N ILE A 43 -6.68 3.63 -7.66
CA ILE A 43 -5.83 2.57 -7.11
C ILE A 43 -4.66 2.35 -8.05
N TYR A 44 -3.45 2.56 -7.56
CA TYR A 44 -2.22 2.26 -8.28
C TYR A 44 -1.79 0.83 -7.94
N ASN A 45 -1.93 -0.07 -8.91
CA ASN A 45 -1.62 -1.48 -8.76
C ASN A 45 -0.34 -1.82 -9.52
N PRO A 46 0.79 -2.07 -8.83
CA PRO A 46 2.04 -2.43 -9.49
C PRO A 46 2.03 -3.86 -10.06
N ARG A 47 1.09 -4.70 -9.62
CA ARG A 47 0.99 -6.07 -10.09
C ARG A 47 0.41 -6.11 -11.51
N ARG A 48 1.17 -6.70 -12.44
CA ARG A 48 0.77 -6.83 -13.85
C ARG A 48 -0.16 -8.02 -14.04
N LYS A 49 -1.07 -7.93 -15.02
CA LYS A 49 -1.94 -9.07 -15.41
C LYS A 49 -1.13 -10.23 -15.99
N ASN A 50 -0.15 -9.91 -16.83
CA ASN A 50 0.74 -10.87 -17.49
C ASN A 50 2.16 -10.57 -17.05
N TRP A 51 2.68 -11.36 -16.12
CA TRP A 51 4.02 -11.17 -15.60
C TRP A 51 5.05 -11.73 -16.57
N ASN A 52 5.92 -10.89 -17.11
CA ASN A 52 7.03 -11.31 -17.97
C ASN A 52 8.31 -11.46 -17.14
N LYS A 53 8.66 -12.70 -16.80
CA LYS A 53 9.88 -13.01 -16.03
C LYS A 53 11.16 -12.79 -16.85
N SER A 54 11.04 -12.62 -18.18
CA SER A 54 12.15 -12.37 -19.11
C SER A 54 12.14 -10.93 -19.63
N ALA A 55 11.63 -9.99 -18.86
CA ALA A 55 11.54 -8.59 -19.24
C ALA A 55 12.93 -8.01 -19.59
N SER A 56 12.97 -7.15 -20.63
CA SER A 56 14.18 -6.41 -20.99
C SER A 56 14.57 -5.43 -19.88
N LYS A 57 15.82 -4.94 -19.95
CA LYS A 57 16.29 -3.90 -19.02
C LYS A 57 15.43 -2.64 -19.11
N GLU A 58 15.02 -2.23 -20.31
CA GLU A 58 14.17 -1.07 -20.52
C GLU A 58 12.77 -1.25 -19.90
N GLU A 59 12.16 -2.43 -20.02
CA GLU A 59 10.88 -2.75 -19.40
C GLU A 59 10.98 -2.71 -17.88
N LEU A 60 12.06 -3.25 -17.33
CA LEU A 60 12.32 -3.25 -15.88
C LEU A 60 12.49 -1.81 -15.35
N GLU A 61 13.30 -1.00 -16.03
CA GLU A 61 13.50 0.41 -15.65
C GLU A 61 12.20 1.20 -15.72
N TYR A 62 11.40 0.98 -16.76
CA TYR A 62 10.08 1.61 -16.89
C TYR A 62 9.19 1.26 -15.70
N GLN A 63 9.13 -0.02 -15.32
CA GLN A 63 8.31 -0.47 -14.18
C GLN A 63 8.78 0.15 -12.86
N ILE A 64 10.09 0.19 -12.62
CA ILE A 64 10.67 0.78 -11.42
C ILE A 64 10.31 2.28 -11.32
N LYS A 65 10.51 3.02 -12.41
CA LYS A 65 10.21 4.45 -12.47
C LYS A 65 8.71 4.72 -12.29
N TRP A 66 7.86 3.88 -12.90
CA TRP A 66 6.42 3.96 -12.74
C TRP A 66 6.03 3.80 -11.26
N GLU A 67 6.59 2.80 -10.59
CA GLU A 67 6.32 2.57 -9.16
C GLU A 67 6.78 3.74 -8.30
N GLN A 68 7.99 4.23 -8.52
CA GLN A 68 8.53 5.37 -7.77
C GLN A 68 7.67 6.62 -7.94
N GLU A 69 7.27 6.95 -9.16
CA GLU A 69 6.41 8.10 -9.45
C GLU A 69 5.04 7.97 -8.77
N HIS A 70 4.42 6.80 -8.83
CA HIS A 70 3.10 6.59 -8.25
C HIS A 70 3.13 6.47 -6.72
N LEU A 71 4.21 5.95 -6.15
CA LEU A 71 4.46 6.01 -4.70
C LEU A 71 4.57 7.46 -4.21
N ASP A 72 5.31 8.29 -4.94
CA ASP A 72 5.46 9.71 -4.60
C ASP A 72 4.10 10.44 -4.65
N ASN A 73 3.29 10.16 -5.65
CA ASN A 73 2.03 10.86 -5.90
C ASN A 73 0.83 10.29 -5.12
N ALA A 74 0.90 9.07 -4.61
CA ALA A 74 -0.20 8.47 -3.86
C ALA A 74 -0.47 9.22 -2.55
N ASN A 75 -1.74 9.37 -2.20
CA ASN A 75 -2.14 9.93 -0.90
C ASN A 75 -1.96 8.93 0.24
N LEU A 76 -2.09 7.64 -0.05
CA LEU A 76 -1.95 6.55 0.90
C LEU A 76 -1.20 5.39 0.26
N ILE A 77 -0.28 4.79 1.00
CA ILE A 77 0.40 3.55 0.60
C ILE A 77 -0.09 2.44 1.52
N VAL A 78 -0.69 1.42 0.95
CA VAL A 78 -1.12 0.21 1.66
C VAL A 78 -0.13 -0.89 1.35
N MET A 79 0.58 -1.38 2.36
CA MET A 79 1.59 -2.41 2.23
C MET A 79 1.14 -3.70 2.90
N VAL A 80 1.10 -4.79 2.13
CA VAL A 80 0.72 -6.12 2.62
C VAL A 80 1.87 -7.09 2.44
N LEU A 81 2.35 -7.65 3.54
CA LEU A 81 3.49 -8.57 3.59
C LEU A 81 3.00 -9.94 4.09
N SER A 82 3.09 -10.95 3.24
CA SER A 82 2.53 -12.28 3.48
C SER A 82 3.55 -13.30 3.97
N ASP A 83 3.09 -14.38 4.61
CA ASP A 83 3.89 -15.37 5.33
C ASP A 83 5.08 -15.94 4.53
N ASN A 84 4.85 -16.37 3.32
CA ASN A 84 5.84 -17.11 2.51
C ASN A 84 6.55 -16.22 1.48
N SER A 85 6.44 -14.91 1.61
CA SER A 85 7.05 -13.96 0.70
C SER A 85 8.30 -13.34 1.30
N LYS A 86 9.26 -12.97 0.47
CA LYS A 86 10.41 -12.16 0.87
C LYS A 86 10.17 -10.67 0.66
N SER A 87 9.47 -10.30 -0.40
CA SER A 87 9.09 -8.92 -0.71
C SER A 87 10.22 -7.90 -0.54
N PRO A 88 11.42 -8.12 -1.14
CA PRO A 88 12.57 -7.26 -0.88
C PRO A 88 12.36 -5.81 -1.32
N ILE A 89 11.66 -5.59 -2.43
CA ILE A 89 11.39 -4.24 -2.93
C ILE A 89 10.38 -3.53 -2.02
N SER A 90 9.40 -4.24 -1.49
CA SER A 90 8.47 -3.66 -0.51
C SER A 90 9.19 -3.21 0.76
N LEU A 91 10.19 -3.96 1.22
CA LEU A 91 11.01 -3.57 2.35
C LEU A 91 11.81 -2.30 2.06
N LEU A 92 12.37 -2.17 0.85
CA LEU A 92 13.02 -0.94 0.39
C LEU A 92 12.04 0.24 0.39
N GLU A 93 10.86 0.05 -0.15
CA GLU A 93 9.81 1.07 -0.22
C GLU A 93 9.36 1.50 1.19
N LEU A 94 9.21 0.56 2.12
CA LEU A 94 8.93 0.86 3.53
C LEU A 94 9.97 1.82 4.11
N GLY A 95 11.25 1.55 3.88
CA GLY A 95 12.33 2.41 4.33
C GLY A 95 12.30 3.79 3.67
N LEU A 96 12.08 3.86 2.35
CA LEU A 96 12.04 5.11 1.59
C LEU A 96 10.90 6.02 2.02
N TYR A 97 9.76 5.47 2.39
CA TYR A 97 8.54 6.22 2.72
C TYR A 97 8.21 6.22 4.22
N ALA A 98 9.10 5.70 5.07
CA ALA A 98 8.86 5.60 6.52
C ALA A 98 8.50 6.93 7.19
N THR A 99 9.05 8.04 6.71
CA THR A 99 8.78 9.39 7.24
C THR A 99 7.67 10.13 6.51
N SER A 100 7.06 9.53 5.50
CA SER A 100 6.04 10.19 4.66
C SER A 100 4.70 10.41 5.37
N LYS A 101 4.44 9.69 6.46
CA LYS A 101 3.17 9.69 7.21
C LYS A 101 1.95 9.20 6.41
N LYS A 102 2.20 8.47 5.31
CA LYS A 102 1.12 7.98 4.42
C LYS A 102 1.11 6.46 4.22
N ILE A 103 1.80 5.68 5.08
CA ILE A 103 1.83 4.21 4.96
C ILE A 103 0.95 3.57 6.03
N LEU A 104 0.16 2.57 5.61
CA LEU A 104 -0.44 1.55 6.47
C LEU A 104 0.21 0.21 6.15
N VAL A 105 0.68 -0.52 7.16
CA VAL A 105 1.33 -1.82 6.99
C VAL A 105 0.48 -2.94 7.58
N PHE A 106 0.28 -3.97 6.77
CA PHE A 106 -0.35 -5.25 7.15
C PHE A 106 0.69 -6.34 6.94
N CYS A 107 1.27 -6.83 8.02
CA CYS A 107 2.37 -7.80 7.97
C CYS A 107 2.09 -8.91 8.97
N THR A 108 2.04 -10.16 8.49
CA THR A 108 1.85 -11.30 9.40
C THR A 108 3.07 -11.45 10.30
N ASP A 109 2.86 -11.94 11.51
CA ASP A 109 3.96 -12.23 12.45
C ASP A 109 4.86 -13.39 11.99
N LYS A 110 4.44 -14.11 10.94
CA LYS A 110 5.19 -15.19 10.29
C LYS A 110 6.04 -14.71 9.11
N PHE A 111 5.93 -13.44 8.72
CA PHE A 111 6.80 -12.87 7.71
C PHE A 111 8.27 -12.91 8.19
N TYR A 112 9.18 -13.36 7.34
CA TYR A 112 10.56 -13.68 7.74
C TYR A 112 11.34 -12.49 8.33
N ARG A 113 10.97 -11.27 7.98
CA ARG A 113 11.55 -10.02 8.50
C ARG A 113 10.56 -9.22 9.35
N PHE A 114 9.61 -9.90 9.98
CA PHE A 114 8.60 -9.26 10.81
C PHE A 114 9.17 -8.31 11.86
N ASP A 115 10.24 -8.69 12.55
CA ASP A 115 10.83 -7.83 13.58
C ASP A 115 11.46 -6.56 12.99
N ASN A 116 12.08 -6.64 11.80
CA ASN A 116 12.55 -5.44 11.11
C ASN A 116 11.40 -4.49 10.76
N VAL A 117 10.30 -5.04 10.28
CA VAL A 117 9.08 -4.28 9.94
C VAL A 117 8.47 -3.68 11.20
N ARG A 118 8.29 -4.47 12.23
CA ARG A 118 7.70 -4.04 13.51
C ARG A 118 8.46 -2.89 14.14
N LEU A 119 9.78 -3.03 14.27
CA LEU A 119 10.63 -2.01 14.90
C LEU A 119 10.73 -0.74 14.04
N THR A 120 10.72 -0.87 12.72
CA THR A 120 10.67 0.29 11.83
C THR A 120 9.34 1.05 11.96
N CYS A 121 8.22 0.34 11.98
CA CYS A 121 6.91 0.94 12.18
C CYS A 121 6.79 1.62 13.54
N GLU A 122 7.30 1.00 14.58
CA GLU A 122 7.34 1.57 15.93
C GLU A 122 8.16 2.87 15.97
N LYS A 123 9.36 2.86 15.40
CA LYS A 123 10.26 4.02 15.37
C LYS A 123 9.65 5.22 14.63
N TYR A 124 8.98 4.98 13.51
CA TYR A 124 8.43 6.04 12.66
C TYR A 124 6.93 6.28 12.83
N ASN A 125 6.32 5.67 13.85
CA ASN A 125 4.88 5.79 14.15
C ASN A 125 3.99 5.40 12.94
N ILE A 126 4.35 4.32 12.26
CA ILE A 126 3.59 3.74 11.15
C ILE A 126 2.58 2.75 11.72
N PRO A 127 1.28 2.86 11.40
CA PRO A 127 0.30 1.87 11.81
C PRO A 127 0.63 0.49 11.25
N LEU A 128 0.76 -0.50 12.13
CA LEU A 128 1.05 -1.89 11.79
C LEU A 128 -0.05 -2.81 12.32
N PHE A 129 -0.57 -3.64 11.43
CA PHE A 129 -1.56 -4.66 11.74
C PHE A 129 -1.03 -6.03 11.32
N THR A 130 -1.32 -7.07 12.11
CA THR A 130 -0.79 -8.43 11.87
C THR A 130 -1.75 -9.31 11.09
N LYS A 131 -2.96 -8.86 10.82
CA LYS A 131 -3.95 -9.57 10.00
C LYS A 131 -3.88 -9.11 8.56
N THR A 132 -4.00 -10.04 7.62
CA THR A 132 -3.90 -9.77 6.18
C THR A 132 -5.13 -10.22 5.39
N ASP A 133 -6.27 -10.52 6.04
CA ASP A 133 -7.49 -10.79 5.31
C ASP A 133 -8.08 -9.51 4.70
N ILE A 134 -8.69 -9.65 3.53
CA ILE A 134 -9.08 -8.51 2.69
C ILE A 134 -10.12 -7.61 3.36
N ASN A 135 -11.11 -8.19 4.04
CA ASN A 135 -12.13 -7.40 4.71
C ASN A 135 -11.54 -6.57 5.85
N TYR A 136 -10.62 -7.14 6.61
CA TYR A 136 -9.91 -6.44 7.67
C TYR A 136 -9.08 -5.28 7.12
N ILE A 137 -8.30 -5.53 6.06
CA ILE A 137 -7.50 -4.50 5.38
C ILE A 137 -8.39 -3.36 4.89
N PHE A 138 -9.47 -3.70 4.18
CA PHE A 138 -10.41 -2.70 3.66
C PHE A 138 -10.98 -1.83 4.77
N ASN A 139 -11.45 -2.42 5.86
CA ASN A 139 -12.03 -1.70 6.98
C ASN A 139 -11.02 -0.75 7.64
N LYS A 140 -9.76 -1.18 7.79
CA LYS A 140 -8.70 -0.34 8.35
C LYS A 140 -8.34 0.84 7.44
N ILE A 141 -8.36 0.65 6.13
CA ILE A 141 -8.17 1.74 5.17
C ILE A 141 -9.29 2.77 5.30
N ILE A 142 -10.54 2.32 5.35
CA ILE A 142 -11.69 3.22 5.50
C ILE A 142 -11.65 3.98 6.84
N GLU A 143 -11.32 3.33 7.93
CA GLU A 143 -11.12 4.00 9.23
C GLU A 143 -10.04 5.08 9.14
N LYS A 144 -8.91 4.80 8.51
CA LYS A 144 -7.81 5.75 8.33
C LYS A 144 -8.26 6.97 7.53
N ILE A 145 -8.96 6.77 6.44
CA ILE A 145 -9.49 7.84 5.59
C ILE A 145 -10.47 8.71 6.37
N ASN A 146 -11.43 8.10 7.06
CA ASN A 146 -12.44 8.83 7.82
C ASN A 146 -11.83 9.64 8.98
N ASN A 147 -10.87 9.07 9.71
CA ASN A 147 -10.20 9.75 10.81
C ASN A 147 -9.38 10.96 10.35
N ASP A 148 -8.77 10.88 9.17
CA ASP A 148 -7.98 11.98 8.62
C ASP A 148 -8.86 13.08 7.98
N GLU A 149 -10.12 12.78 7.62
CA GLU A 149 -11.12 13.74 7.14
C GLU A 149 -11.85 14.46 8.27
N GLU A 150 -11.87 13.91 9.49
CA GLU A 150 -12.47 14.60 10.63
C GLU A 150 -11.65 15.83 11.02
N PRO A 151 -12.31 17.01 11.19
CA PRO A 151 -11.62 18.18 11.67
C PRO A 151 -11.04 17.90 13.05
N LYS A 152 -9.73 18.09 13.18
CA LYS A 152 -9.09 18.01 14.49
C LYS A 152 -9.67 19.13 15.34
N GLU A 153 -10.46 18.77 16.35
CA GLU A 153 -10.85 19.71 17.38
C GLU A 153 -9.59 20.18 18.11
N PHE A 154 -9.26 21.43 17.89
CA PHE A 154 -8.23 22.10 18.70
C PHE A 154 -8.85 22.44 20.04
N CYS A 155 -8.46 21.69 21.07
CA CYS A 155 -8.70 22.11 22.46
C CYS A 155 -7.74 23.22 22.85
#